data_1d7ac8b16698f7914661a4519f56bc86
#
_entry.id   1d7ac8b16698f7914661a4519f56bc86
#
_cell.length_a   1.000
_cell.length_b   1.000
_cell.length_c   1.000
_cell.angle_alpha   90.00
_cell.angle_beta   90.00
_cell.angle_gamma   90.00
#
_symmetry.space_group_name_H-M   'P 1'
#
loop_
_entity.id
_entity.type
_entity.pdbx_description
1 polymer ?
#
loop_
_entity_poly.entity_id
_entity_poly.type
_entity_poly.pdbx_seq_one_letter_code
_entity_poly.pdbx_strand_id
1 'polypeptide(L)'
;HFDTTRANLEYLGVEAVDLVIAEGLQPALVHPFKGNIDLARAEALLHAQGERVPFGMITVTNNTGGGQPVSMANIRAYAALLKRHGKPLIMDVCRFCENAMFIKMREPGYEHTSIKAIAQEMFSYADGATMSAKKDGMVNIGGFIVLRSDEWMDAVRNLEILTEGFPTYGGLAGRDLEALAVGLQEGMDEDYLRYRLRTAEYLGERLDAAGIGFVRPTGGHAVYIDAKTVLPDMPVAHYPGWALCNALYLEGGIRGVEIGSVMFGKRLDDGRETYHSMELVRLAFPRRMYTQS
;
A
#
# COMPACT_ATOMS: atom_id res chain seq x y z
N HIS A 1 0.76 -3.29 5.94
CA HIS A 1 -0.18 -2.17 6.10
C HIS A 1 0.53 -0.84 5.86
N PHE A 2 -0.24 0.24 5.75
CA PHE A 2 0.27 1.57 5.47
C PHE A 2 0.87 2.22 6.73
N ASP A 3 1.86 3.08 6.56
CA ASP A 3 2.58 3.74 7.66
C ASP A 3 1.68 4.52 8.63
N THR A 4 0.75 5.34 8.10
CA THR A 4 -0.23 6.07 8.93
C THR A 4 -1.20 5.13 9.64
N THR A 5 -1.63 4.04 9.04
CA THR A 5 -2.46 3.04 9.70
C THR A 5 -1.70 2.41 10.86
N ARG A 6 -0.41 2.07 10.67
CA ARG A 6 0.45 1.56 11.74
C ARG A 6 0.56 2.58 12.88
N ALA A 7 0.86 3.84 12.57
CA ALA A 7 1.02 4.88 13.57
C ALA A 7 -0.24 5.07 14.44
N ASN A 8 -1.44 5.02 13.82
CA ASN A 8 -2.70 5.09 14.57
C ASN A 8 -2.93 3.85 15.45
N LEU A 9 -2.58 2.66 14.98
CA LEU A 9 -2.68 1.43 15.79
C LEU A 9 -1.72 1.50 16.99
N GLU A 10 -0.47 1.88 16.77
CA GLU A 10 0.55 2.02 17.83
C GLU A 10 0.16 3.11 18.85
N TYR A 11 -0.41 4.23 18.39
CA TYR A 11 -0.94 5.28 19.28
C TYR A 11 -2.05 4.76 20.20
N LEU A 12 -2.86 3.82 19.72
CA LEU A 12 -3.92 3.15 20.49
C LEU A 12 -3.40 1.96 21.33
N GLY A 13 -2.10 1.71 21.34
CA GLY A 13 -1.50 0.57 22.07
C GLY A 13 -1.74 -0.79 21.37
N VAL A 14 -2.05 -0.78 20.08
CA VAL A 14 -2.28 -1.98 19.28
C VAL A 14 -1.03 -2.31 18.49
N GLU A 15 -0.59 -3.57 18.56
CA GLU A 15 0.52 -4.07 17.76
C GLU A 15 0.07 -4.38 16.33
N ALA A 16 0.79 -3.84 15.35
CA ALA A 16 0.59 -4.14 13.95
C ALA A 16 1.59 -5.20 13.47
N VAL A 17 1.13 -6.42 13.24
CA VAL A 17 1.95 -7.55 12.81
C VAL A 17 1.98 -7.65 11.29
N ASP A 18 3.17 -7.56 10.68
CA ASP A 18 3.36 -7.72 9.24
C ASP A 18 3.47 -9.19 8.84
N LEU A 19 2.59 -9.59 7.92
CA LEU A 19 2.47 -10.97 7.44
C LEU A 19 2.70 -11.08 5.93
N VAL A 20 3.57 -10.23 5.37
CA VAL A 20 3.93 -10.32 3.96
C VAL A 20 4.74 -11.60 3.69
N ILE A 21 4.59 -12.17 2.50
CA ILE A 21 5.39 -13.31 2.04
C ILE A 21 6.89 -12.97 2.00
N ALA A 22 7.75 -13.98 2.11
CA ALA A 22 9.20 -13.80 2.13
C ALA A 22 9.75 -13.10 0.89
N GLU A 23 9.15 -13.35 -0.28
CA GLU A 23 9.49 -12.70 -1.54
C GLU A 23 9.25 -11.19 -1.52
N GLY A 24 8.29 -10.74 -0.71
CA GLY A 24 7.98 -9.32 -0.52
C GLY A 24 9.11 -8.52 0.15
N LEU A 25 10.00 -9.20 0.86
CA LEU A 25 11.14 -8.62 1.56
C LEU A 25 12.45 -8.69 0.75
N GLN A 26 12.41 -9.17 -0.49
CA GLN A 26 13.56 -9.35 -1.37
C GLN A 26 13.45 -8.40 -2.58
N PRO A 27 14.05 -7.20 -2.56
CA PRO A 27 13.88 -6.21 -3.62
C PRO A 27 14.18 -6.75 -5.01
N ALA A 28 15.31 -7.42 -5.20
CA ALA A 28 15.77 -7.93 -6.50
C ALA A 28 14.97 -9.11 -7.04
N LEU A 29 14.26 -9.86 -6.20
CA LEU A 29 13.50 -11.03 -6.62
C LEU A 29 12.29 -10.60 -7.45
N VAL A 30 12.10 -11.23 -8.61
CA VAL A 30 10.90 -11.03 -9.43
C VAL A 30 9.81 -11.99 -8.97
N HIS A 31 8.68 -11.44 -8.52
CA HIS A 31 7.50 -12.20 -8.13
C HIS A 31 6.24 -11.39 -8.48
N PRO A 32 5.21 -11.98 -9.08
CA PRO A 32 4.06 -11.23 -9.61
C PRO A 32 3.24 -10.49 -8.54
N PHE A 33 3.18 -11.03 -7.31
CA PHE A 33 2.32 -10.55 -6.23
C PHE A 33 3.06 -10.52 -4.88
N LYS A 34 4.07 -9.68 -4.79
CA LYS A 34 4.89 -9.52 -3.57
C LYS A 34 4.12 -8.94 -2.37
N GLY A 35 2.95 -8.35 -2.60
CA GLY A 35 2.05 -7.87 -1.56
C GLY A 35 1.21 -8.95 -0.88
N ASN A 36 1.30 -10.19 -1.33
CA ASN A 36 0.53 -11.31 -0.76
C ASN A 36 0.81 -11.52 0.73
N ILE A 37 -0.21 -11.95 1.44
CA ILE A 37 -0.14 -12.38 2.84
C ILE A 37 0.43 -13.80 2.90
N ASP A 38 1.35 -14.05 3.83
CA ASP A 38 1.79 -15.38 4.24
C ASP A 38 0.68 -16.04 5.06
N LEU A 39 -0.11 -16.88 4.40
CA LEU A 39 -1.28 -17.51 5.00
C LEU A 39 -0.92 -18.48 6.13
N ALA A 40 0.24 -19.15 6.05
CA ALA A 40 0.68 -20.09 7.09
C ALA A 40 1.05 -19.32 8.37
N ARG A 41 1.77 -18.20 8.26
CA ARG A 41 2.08 -17.34 9.40
C ARG A 41 0.81 -16.68 9.97
N ALA A 42 -0.13 -16.28 9.11
CA ALA A 42 -1.41 -15.73 9.53
C ALA A 42 -2.21 -16.75 10.33
N GLU A 43 -2.31 -17.99 9.85
CA GLU A 43 -3.02 -19.08 10.52
C GLU A 43 -2.36 -19.42 11.87
N ALA A 44 -1.04 -19.53 11.91
CA ALA A 44 -0.30 -19.78 13.16
C ALA A 44 -0.53 -18.66 14.20
N LEU A 45 -0.56 -17.38 13.77
CA LEU A 45 -0.86 -16.26 14.66
C LEU A 45 -2.29 -16.33 15.20
N LEU A 46 -3.27 -16.62 14.33
CA LEU A 46 -4.68 -16.73 14.73
C LEU A 46 -4.90 -17.90 15.70
N HIS A 47 -4.21 -19.02 15.52
CA HIS A 47 -4.26 -20.13 16.47
C HIS A 47 -3.63 -19.77 17.81
N ALA A 48 -2.49 -19.07 17.81
CA ALA A 48 -1.77 -18.77 19.04
C ALA A 48 -2.39 -17.60 19.83
N GLN A 49 -2.95 -16.61 19.15
CA GLN A 49 -3.34 -15.32 19.74
C GLN A 49 -4.70 -14.80 19.22
N GLY A 50 -5.53 -15.65 18.62
CA GLY A 50 -6.78 -15.22 17.95
C GLY A 50 -7.70 -14.37 18.80
N GLU A 51 -7.81 -14.65 20.11
CA GLU A 51 -8.57 -13.83 21.08
C GLU A 51 -8.14 -12.35 21.10
N ARG A 52 -6.86 -12.06 20.87
CA ARG A 52 -6.28 -10.73 20.86
C ARG A 52 -6.29 -10.05 19.50
N VAL A 53 -6.65 -10.76 18.43
CA VAL A 53 -6.70 -10.23 17.07
C VAL A 53 -8.11 -9.73 16.78
N PRO A 54 -8.34 -8.39 16.67
CA PRO A 54 -9.68 -7.86 16.41
C PRO A 54 -10.09 -8.03 14.94
N PHE A 55 -9.18 -7.88 13.99
CA PHE A 55 -9.42 -8.02 12.55
C PHE A 55 -8.14 -8.32 11.79
N GLY A 56 -8.27 -8.83 10.57
CA GLY A 56 -7.21 -8.89 9.59
C GLY A 56 -7.26 -7.71 8.62
N MET A 57 -6.11 -7.31 8.08
CA MET A 57 -6.04 -6.19 7.14
C MET A 57 -5.21 -6.53 5.90
N ILE A 58 -5.66 -6.06 4.73
CA ILE A 58 -4.90 -6.07 3.47
C ILE A 58 -4.81 -4.64 2.94
N THR A 59 -3.64 -4.25 2.46
CA THR A 59 -3.44 -2.98 1.75
C THR A 59 -3.18 -3.22 0.26
N VAL A 60 -4.03 -2.70 -0.59
CA VAL A 60 -3.94 -2.82 -2.05
C VAL A 60 -3.74 -1.44 -2.71
N THR A 61 -2.58 -1.16 -3.30
CA THR A 61 -1.29 -1.84 -3.24
C THR A 61 -0.48 -1.29 -2.06
N ASN A 62 0.41 -2.09 -1.48
CA ASN A 62 1.16 -1.67 -0.31
C ASN A 62 2.25 -0.64 -0.65
N ASN A 63 2.16 0.56 -0.05
CA ASN A 63 3.13 1.65 -0.30
C ASN A 63 4.53 1.30 0.23
N THR A 64 4.63 0.78 1.44
CA THR A 64 5.92 0.51 2.09
C THR A 64 6.60 -0.76 1.58
N GLY A 65 5.84 -1.64 0.94
CA GLY A 65 6.33 -2.85 0.29
C GLY A 65 6.63 -2.68 -1.21
N GLY A 66 6.97 -1.47 -1.67
CA GLY A 66 7.33 -1.26 -3.08
C GLY A 66 6.15 -1.05 -4.04
N GLY A 67 4.96 -0.74 -3.53
CA GLY A 67 3.75 -0.61 -4.36
C GLY A 67 3.29 -1.93 -4.97
N GLN A 68 3.64 -3.04 -4.33
CA GLN A 68 3.41 -4.39 -4.85
C GLN A 68 1.96 -4.83 -4.67
N PRO A 69 1.39 -5.52 -5.68
CA PRO A 69 0.00 -5.97 -5.64
C PRO A 69 -0.20 -7.24 -4.81
N VAL A 70 -1.47 -7.45 -4.46
CA VAL A 70 -1.99 -8.68 -3.86
C VAL A 70 -2.86 -9.40 -4.90
N SER A 71 -2.68 -10.72 -5.05
CA SER A 71 -3.49 -11.54 -5.97
C SER A 71 -4.92 -11.75 -5.44
N MET A 72 -5.87 -11.94 -6.34
CA MET A 72 -7.24 -12.30 -5.97
C MET A 72 -7.29 -13.62 -5.21
N ALA A 73 -6.50 -14.60 -5.64
CA ALA A 73 -6.40 -15.89 -4.95
C ALA A 73 -5.97 -15.73 -3.48
N ASN A 74 -5.00 -14.85 -3.20
CA ASN A 74 -4.54 -14.59 -1.84
C ASN A 74 -5.59 -13.82 -1.02
N ILE A 75 -6.26 -12.81 -1.60
CA ILE A 75 -7.36 -12.08 -0.96
C ILE A 75 -8.46 -13.06 -0.53
N ARG A 76 -8.90 -13.93 -1.46
CA ARG A 76 -9.93 -14.93 -1.22
C ARG A 76 -9.53 -15.91 -0.11
N ALA A 77 -8.31 -16.43 -0.17
CA ALA A 77 -7.81 -17.38 0.80
C ALA A 77 -7.66 -16.76 2.21
N TYR A 78 -7.19 -15.51 2.29
CA TYR A 78 -7.07 -14.81 3.56
C TYR A 78 -8.44 -14.46 4.16
N ALA A 79 -9.39 -14.01 3.35
CA ALA A 79 -10.76 -13.79 3.80
C ALA A 79 -11.40 -15.08 4.35
N ALA A 80 -11.20 -16.21 3.66
CA ALA A 80 -11.68 -17.51 4.13
C ALA A 80 -11.01 -17.95 5.43
N LEU A 81 -9.70 -17.69 5.58
CA LEU A 81 -8.97 -17.96 6.81
C LEU A 81 -9.54 -17.15 7.98
N LEU A 82 -9.67 -15.83 7.83
CA LEU A 82 -10.22 -14.94 8.85
C LEU A 82 -11.64 -15.35 9.25
N LYS A 83 -12.48 -15.68 8.27
CA LYS A 83 -13.85 -16.13 8.50
C LYS A 83 -13.91 -17.40 9.36
N ARG A 84 -13.01 -18.37 9.13
CA ARG A 84 -12.92 -19.60 9.99
C ARG A 84 -12.62 -19.26 11.45
N HIS A 85 -11.90 -18.18 11.70
CA HIS A 85 -11.55 -17.70 13.04
C HIS A 85 -12.51 -16.63 13.57
N GLY A 86 -13.63 -16.35 12.88
CA GLY A 86 -14.60 -15.34 13.28
C GLY A 86 -14.06 -13.91 13.28
N LYS A 87 -13.05 -13.63 12.42
CA LYS A 87 -12.41 -12.31 12.32
C LYS A 87 -12.82 -11.62 11.03
N PRO A 88 -13.13 -10.31 11.08
CA PRO A 88 -13.43 -9.53 9.88
C PRO A 88 -12.17 -9.20 9.09
N LEU A 89 -12.33 -9.00 7.77
CA LEU A 89 -11.32 -8.47 6.87
C LEU A 89 -11.59 -7.00 6.57
N ILE A 90 -10.63 -6.14 6.92
CA ILE A 90 -10.63 -4.72 6.53
C ILE A 90 -9.59 -4.51 5.42
N MET A 91 -9.98 -3.78 4.39
CA MET A 91 -9.07 -3.46 3.27
C MET A 91 -8.71 -1.97 3.24
N ASP A 92 -7.43 -1.64 3.17
CA ASP A 92 -6.97 -0.33 2.72
C ASP A 92 -6.93 -0.36 1.19
N VAL A 93 -7.86 0.36 0.59
CA VAL A 93 -8.10 0.31 -0.86
C VAL A 93 -7.62 1.55 -1.61
N CYS A 94 -6.66 2.26 -1.04
CA CYS A 94 -6.14 3.51 -1.61
C CYS A 94 -5.71 3.40 -3.08
N ARG A 95 -5.23 2.22 -3.51
CA ARG A 95 -4.77 1.96 -4.88
C ARG A 95 -5.41 0.69 -5.47
N PHE A 96 -6.70 0.54 -5.25
CA PHE A 96 -7.45 -0.64 -5.69
C PHE A 96 -7.49 -0.78 -7.23
N CYS A 97 -7.49 0.34 -7.96
CA CYS A 97 -7.49 0.32 -9.42
C CYS A 97 -6.16 -0.22 -9.96
N GLU A 98 -5.03 0.24 -9.38
CA GLU A 98 -3.71 -0.29 -9.73
C GLU A 98 -3.63 -1.80 -9.41
N ASN A 99 -4.12 -2.22 -8.24
CA ASN A 99 -4.15 -3.64 -7.87
C ASN A 99 -5.02 -4.48 -8.83
N ALA A 100 -6.20 -3.99 -9.19
CA ALA A 100 -7.09 -4.65 -10.15
C ALA A 100 -6.44 -4.80 -11.52
N MET A 101 -5.70 -3.78 -11.98
CA MET A 101 -4.95 -3.85 -13.23
C MET A 101 -3.83 -4.90 -13.17
N PHE A 102 -3.11 -5.00 -12.05
CA PHE A 102 -2.11 -6.04 -11.86
C PHE A 102 -2.71 -7.45 -11.83
N ILE A 103 -3.88 -7.63 -11.21
CA ILE A 103 -4.62 -8.91 -11.26
C ILE A 103 -4.97 -9.24 -12.71
N LYS A 104 -5.56 -8.29 -13.45
CA LYS A 104 -5.87 -8.49 -14.87
C LYS A 104 -4.66 -8.91 -15.71
N MET A 105 -3.51 -8.30 -15.45
CA MET A 105 -2.28 -8.54 -16.23
C MET A 105 -1.53 -9.81 -15.83
N ARG A 106 -1.64 -10.26 -14.57
CA ARG A 106 -0.71 -11.25 -14.00
C ARG A 106 -1.39 -12.50 -13.44
N GLU A 107 -2.71 -12.46 -13.19
CA GLU A 107 -3.42 -13.59 -12.58
C GLU A 107 -4.26 -14.31 -13.66
N PRO A 108 -4.03 -15.62 -13.89
CA PRO A 108 -4.77 -16.38 -14.89
C PRO A 108 -6.29 -16.33 -14.68
N GLY A 109 -7.05 -16.11 -15.75
CA GLY A 109 -8.51 -16.07 -15.74
C GLY A 109 -9.10 -14.67 -15.62
N TYR A 110 -8.27 -13.62 -15.45
CA TYR A 110 -8.73 -12.24 -15.36
C TYR A 110 -8.42 -11.38 -16.59
N GLU A 111 -7.80 -11.94 -17.62
CA GLU A 111 -7.31 -11.23 -18.82
C GLU A 111 -8.42 -10.46 -19.55
N HIS A 112 -9.64 -11.01 -19.54
CA HIS A 112 -10.81 -10.44 -20.21
C HIS A 112 -11.82 -9.80 -19.23
N THR A 113 -11.51 -9.77 -17.94
CA THR A 113 -12.38 -9.19 -16.91
C THR A 113 -12.15 -7.69 -16.83
N SER A 114 -13.21 -6.88 -16.74
CA SER A 114 -13.08 -5.43 -16.58
C SER A 114 -12.48 -5.06 -15.24
N ILE A 115 -11.75 -3.94 -15.17
CA ILE A 115 -11.17 -3.42 -13.92
C ILE A 115 -12.24 -3.25 -12.83
N LYS A 116 -13.42 -2.75 -13.23
CA LYS A 116 -14.57 -2.61 -12.32
C LYS A 116 -15.02 -3.96 -11.74
N ALA A 117 -15.12 -4.98 -12.55
CA ALA A 117 -15.55 -6.31 -12.08
C ALA A 117 -14.51 -6.93 -11.14
N ILE A 118 -13.22 -6.80 -11.44
CA ILE A 118 -12.13 -7.24 -10.56
C ILE A 118 -12.18 -6.48 -9.22
N ALA A 119 -12.37 -5.16 -9.25
CA ALA A 119 -12.51 -4.35 -8.06
C ALA A 119 -13.72 -4.80 -7.21
N GLN A 120 -14.87 -5.00 -7.84
CA GLN A 120 -16.07 -5.48 -7.16
C GLN A 120 -15.87 -6.85 -6.51
N GLU A 121 -15.15 -7.76 -7.18
CA GLU A 121 -14.79 -9.05 -6.60
C GLU A 121 -13.88 -8.88 -5.37
N MET A 122 -12.83 -8.04 -5.44
CA MET A 122 -11.99 -7.74 -4.27
C MET A 122 -12.83 -7.25 -3.09
N PHE A 123 -13.67 -6.25 -3.30
CA PHE A 123 -14.52 -5.67 -2.25
C PHE A 123 -15.54 -6.67 -1.70
N SER A 124 -15.95 -7.68 -2.46
CA SER A 124 -16.92 -8.68 -2.01
C SER A 124 -16.43 -9.52 -0.83
N TYR A 125 -15.11 -9.68 -0.69
CA TYR A 125 -14.47 -10.43 0.39
C TYR A 125 -14.26 -9.60 1.66
N ALA A 126 -14.37 -8.27 1.60
CA ALA A 126 -14.12 -7.39 2.73
C ALA A 126 -15.36 -7.16 3.59
N ASP A 127 -15.17 -7.09 4.89
CA ASP A 127 -16.20 -6.62 5.86
C ASP A 127 -16.20 -5.11 6.00
N GLY A 128 -15.08 -4.48 5.62
CA GLY A 128 -14.96 -3.03 5.56
C GLY A 128 -13.76 -2.59 4.73
N ALA A 129 -13.76 -1.32 4.37
CA ALA A 129 -12.65 -0.72 3.65
C ALA A 129 -12.42 0.73 4.07
N THR A 130 -11.14 1.15 4.00
CA THR A 130 -10.72 2.53 4.18
C THR A 130 -10.03 3.00 2.91
N MET A 131 -10.23 4.26 2.54
CA MET A 131 -9.59 4.85 1.37
C MET A 131 -9.14 6.27 1.63
N SER A 132 -7.89 6.59 1.33
CA SER A 132 -7.46 7.95 1.07
C SER A 132 -7.72 8.28 -0.38
N ALA A 133 -8.68 9.18 -0.65
CA ALA A 133 -9.18 9.45 -1.99
C ALA A 133 -8.18 10.18 -2.89
N LYS A 134 -7.17 10.84 -2.32
CA LYS A 134 -6.09 11.53 -3.06
C LYS A 134 -5.14 10.58 -3.82
N LYS A 135 -5.51 9.31 -3.95
CA LYS A 135 -4.82 8.29 -4.73
C LYS A 135 -5.69 7.87 -5.92
N ASP A 136 -6.29 6.69 -5.92
CA ASP A 136 -7.13 6.25 -7.04
C ASP A 136 -8.48 6.98 -7.14
N GLY A 137 -8.88 7.71 -6.10
CA GLY A 137 -10.01 8.64 -6.19
C GLY A 137 -9.75 9.91 -6.99
N MET A 138 -8.51 10.14 -7.47
CA MET A 138 -8.11 11.22 -8.38
C MET A 138 -8.38 12.65 -7.85
N VAL A 139 -8.58 12.81 -6.55
CA VAL A 139 -8.82 14.10 -5.90
C VAL A 139 -7.64 14.53 -5.04
N ASN A 140 -7.62 15.80 -4.61
CA ASN A 140 -6.57 16.36 -3.78
C ASN A 140 -6.83 16.24 -2.27
N ILE A 141 -8.07 15.92 -1.87
CA ILE A 141 -8.51 15.84 -0.47
C ILE A 141 -9.54 14.74 -0.30
N GLY A 142 -9.68 14.26 0.94
CA GLY A 142 -10.75 13.38 1.36
C GLY A 142 -10.42 11.91 1.36
N GLY A 143 -11.39 11.15 1.76
CA GLY A 143 -11.38 9.70 1.88
C GLY A 143 -12.74 9.20 2.30
N PHE A 144 -12.83 7.91 2.51
CA PHE A 144 -14.03 7.29 3.05
C PHE A 144 -13.70 6.03 3.87
N ILE A 145 -14.63 5.69 4.75
CA ILE A 145 -14.71 4.41 5.42
C ILE A 145 -16.05 3.78 5.03
N VAL A 146 -16.04 2.50 4.68
CA VAL A 146 -17.23 1.71 4.43
C VAL A 146 -17.16 0.44 5.27
N LEU A 147 -18.27 0.08 5.91
CA LEU A 147 -18.36 -1.07 6.81
C LEU A 147 -19.67 -1.82 6.55
N ARG A 148 -19.66 -3.15 6.71
CA ARG A 148 -20.88 -3.98 6.66
C ARG A 148 -21.61 -3.99 7.98
N SER A 149 -20.92 -3.72 9.10
CA SER A 149 -21.50 -3.70 10.45
C SER A 149 -22.06 -2.31 10.74
N ASP A 150 -23.36 -2.22 11.01
CA ASP A 150 -24.01 -0.98 11.45
C ASP A 150 -23.47 -0.54 12.82
N GLU A 151 -23.22 -1.47 13.75
CA GLU A 151 -22.64 -1.19 15.05
C GLU A 151 -21.26 -0.50 14.92
N TRP A 152 -20.40 -1.01 14.05
CA TRP A 152 -19.09 -0.40 13.80
C TRP A 152 -19.22 0.95 13.10
N MET A 153 -20.19 1.06 12.18
CA MET A 153 -20.43 2.33 11.49
C MET A 153 -20.90 3.41 12.46
N ASP A 154 -21.77 3.08 13.41
CA ASP A 154 -22.24 4.03 14.43
C ASP A 154 -21.10 4.43 15.39
N ALA A 155 -20.24 3.49 15.77
CA ALA A 155 -19.06 3.80 16.58
C ALA A 155 -18.09 4.75 15.83
N VAL A 156 -17.86 4.50 14.52
CA VAL A 156 -17.00 5.36 13.69
C VAL A 156 -17.61 6.75 13.55
N ARG A 157 -18.93 6.87 13.29
CA ARG A 157 -19.61 8.17 13.21
C ARG A 157 -19.47 8.98 14.48
N ASN A 158 -19.61 8.35 15.63
CA ASN A 158 -19.43 9.02 16.93
C ASN A 158 -18.00 9.52 17.13
N LEU A 159 -17.01 8.73 16.71
CA LEU A 159 -15.61 9.13 16.78
C LEU A 159 -15.29 10.25 15.76
N GLU A 160 -15.90 10.20 14.58
CA GLU A 160 -15.72 11.20 13.52
C GLU A 160 -16.16 12.61 13.98
N ILE A 161 -17.22 12.70 14.78
CA ILE A 161 -17.67 13.98 15.36
C ILE A 161 -16.56 14.67 16.15
N LEU A 162 -15.72 13.89 16.84
CA LEU A 162 -14.63 14.41 17.66
C LEU A 162 -13.36 14.72 16.86
N THR A 163 -13.13 14.02 15.74
CA THR A 163 -11.86 14.07 15.01
C THR A 163 -11.93 14.87 13.71
N GLU A 164 -13.06 14.82 13.01
CA GLU A 164 -13.23 15.40 11.68
C GLU A 164 -14.40 16.40 11.59
N GLY A 165 -15.50 16.15 12.29
CA GLY A 165 -16.71 16.97 12.31
C GLY A 165 -17.99 16.16 12.11
N PHE A 166 -19.12 16.86 12.09
CA PHE A 166 -20.42 16.21 11.93
C PHE A 166 -20.63 15.66 10.52
N PRO A 167 -21.29 14.48 10.36
CA PRO A 167 -21.58 13.88 9.04
C PRO A 167 -22.48 14.74 8.13
N THR A 168 -23.18 15.72 8.70
CA THR A 168 -24.11 16.61 7.97
C THR A 168 -23.47 17.94 7.57
N TYR A 169 -22.48 18.40 8.33
CA TYR A 169 -21.69 19.61 8.05
C TYR A 169 -20.32 19.49 8.71
N GLY A 170 -19.28 20.04 8.12
CA GLY A 170 -17.92 19.94 8.63
C GLY A 170 -17.06 18.87 7.96
N GLY A 171 -17.64 18.06 7.07
CA GLY A 171 -16.89 17.12 6.21
C GLY A 171 -16.48 17.77 4.89
N LEU A 172 -16.33 16.96 3.84
CA LEU A 172 -15.97 17.42 2.50
C LEU A 172 -17.08 18.28 1.89
N ALA A 173 -16.69 19.35 1.18
CA ALA A 173 -17.62 20.12 0.39
C ALA A 173 -18.24 19.28 -0.74
N GLY A 174 -19.48 19.62 -1.15
CA GLY A 174 -20.19 18.90 -2.21
C GLY A 174 -19.39 18.76 -3.51
N ARG A 175 -18.64 19.81 -3.90
CA ARG A 175 -17.74 19.76 -5.07
C ARG A 175 -16.62 18.71 -4.95
N ASP A 176 -16.10 18.48 -3.74
CA ASP A 176 -15.05 17.48 -3.49
C ASP A 176 -15.64 16.08 -3.52
N LEU A 177 -16.87 15.90 -3.03
CA LEU A 177 -17.60 14.64 -3.12
C LEU A 177 -17.94 14.29 -4.58
N GLU A 178 -18.38 15.25 -5.37
CA GLU A 178 -18.67 15.09 -6.80
C GLU A 178 -17.37 14.75 -7.57
N ALA A 179 -16.29 15.49 -7.31
CA ALA A 179 -14.99 15.21 -7.89
C ALA A 179 -14.51 13.79 -7.55
N LEU A 180 -14.70 13.31 -6.31
CA LEU A 180 -14.39 11.96 -5.90
C LEU A 180 -15.23 10.91 -6.65
N ALA A 181 -16.53 11.16 -6.80
CA ALA A 181 -17.42 10.26 -7.53
C ALA A 181 -16.98 10.08 -9.00
N VAL A 182 -16.61 11.17 -9.67
CA VAL A 182 -16.04 11.15 -11.02
C VAL A 182 -14.67 10.47 -11.01
N GLY A 183 -13.79 10.84 -10.11
CA GLY A 183 -12.43 10.32 -10.01
C GLY A 183 -12.36 8.82 -9.79
N LEU A 184 -13.29 8.25 -9.02
CA LEU A 184 -13.40 6.80 -8.83
C LEU A 184 -13.74 6.06 -10.14
N GLN A 185 -14.52 6.67 -11.03
CA GLN A 185 -14.81 6.08 -12.35
C GLN A 185 -13.60 6.21 -13.28
N GLU A 186 -12.99 7.38 -13.35
CA GLU A 186 -11.82 7.65 -14.18
C GLU A 186 -10.59 6.83 -13.74
N GLY A 187 -10.43 6.59 -12.45
CA GLY A 187 -9.36 5.76 -11.90
C GLY A 187 -9.39 4.30 -12.37
N MET A 188 -10.58 3.82 -12.79
CA MET A 188 -10.77 2.47 -13.36
C MET A 188 -10.61 2.41 -14.87
N ASP A 189 -10.32 3.54 -15.54
CA ASP A 189 -10.05 3.56 -16.98
C ASP A 189 -8.79 2.74 -17.29
N GLU A 190 -8.93 1.78 -18.20
CA GLU A 190 -7.87 0.81 -18.49
C GLU A 190 -6.70 1.44 -19.23
N ASP A 191 -6.94 2.41 -20.14
CA ASP A 191 -5.89 3.09 -20.88
C ASP A 191 -5.08 4.00 -19.95
N TYR A 192 -5.76 4.69 -19.02
CA TYR A 192 -5.10 5.44 -17.95
C TYR A 192 -4.21 4.52 -17.09
N LEU A 193 -4.71 3.38 -16.67
CA LEU A 193 -3.95 2.44 -15.84
C LEU A 193 -2.76 1.84 -16.61
N ARG A 194 -2.90 1.50 -17.87
CA ARG A 194 -1.80 1.05 -18.73
C ARG A 194 -0.70 2.10 -18.81
N TYR A 195 -1.08 3.34 -19.08
CA TYR A 195 -0.14 4.45 -19.13
C TYR A 195 0.61 4.62 -17.80
N ARG A 196 -0.13 4.57 -16.70
CA ARG A 196 0.43 4.74 -15.36
C ARG A 196 1.45 3.65 -15.00
N LEU A 197 1.10 2.39 -15.25
CA LEU A 197 2.01 1.27 -15.00
C LEU A 197 3.23 1.33 -15.91
N ARG A 198 3.03 1.63 -17.20
CA ARG A 198 4.12 1.77 -18.17
C ARG A 198 5.12 2.88 -17.78
N THR A 199 4.65 3.97 -17.19
CA THR A 199 5.53 5.03 -16.68
C THR A 199 6.49 4.52 -15.61
N ALA A 200 6.00 3.70 -14.67
CA ALA A 200 6.85 3.09 -13.65
C ALA A 200 7.82 2.05 -14.24
N GLU A 201 7.33 1.22 -15.16
CA GLU A 201 8.15 0.24 -15.87
C GLU A 201 9.28 0.91 -16.65
N TYR A 202 8.99 1.97 -17.38
CA TYR A 202 9.99 2.73 -18.15
C TYR A 202 11.14 3.23 -17.28
N LEU A 203 10.84 3.84 -16.12
CA LEU A 203 11.90 4.24 -15.20
C LEU A 203 12.65 3.02 -14.67
N GLY A 204 11.96 1.92 -14.34
CA GLY A 204 12.60 0.68 -13.92
C GLY A 204 13.59 0.14 -14.96
N GLU A 205 13.21 0.11 -16.24
CA GLU A 205 14.07 -0.28 -17.36
C GLU A 205 15.31 0.62 -17.46
N ARG A 206 15.14 1.94 -17.25
CA ARG A 206 16.28 2.89 -17.28
C ARG A 206 17.23 2.70 -16.11
N LEU A 207 16.72 2.43 -14.92
CA LEU A 207 17.53 2.12 -13.74
C LEU A 207 18.27 0.78 -13.92
N ASP A 208 17.60 -0.21 -14.49
CA ASP A 208 18.20 -1.51 -14.78
C ASP A 208 19.38 -1.39 -15.78
N ALA A 209 19.16 -0.64 -16.85
CA ALA A 209 20.22 -0.36 -17.83
C ALA A 209 21.41 0.40 -17.22
N ALA A 210 21.19 1.15 -16.14
CA ALA A 210 22.24 1.85 -15.39
C ALA A 210 22.86 1.01 -14.27
N GLY A 211 22.44 -0.24 -14.09
CA GLY A 211 22.93 -1.13 -13.02
C GLY A 211 22.44 -0.77 -11.63
N ILE A 212 21.38 0.03 -11.51
CA ILE A 212 20.79 0.47 -10.24
C ILE A 212 19.72 -0.52 -9.80
N GLY A 213 19.89 -1.10 -8.62
CA GLY A 213 18.92 -2.03 -8.04
C GLY A 213 17.66 -1.34 -7.54
N PHE A 214 16.51 -1.99 -7.72
CA PHE A 214 15.21 -1.51 -7.26
C PHE A 214 14.28 -2.68 -6.99
N VAL A 215 13.14 -2.42 -6.37
CA VAL A 215 12.11 -3.45 -6.09
C VAL A 215 11.50 -3.95 -7.41
N ARG A 216 11.65 -5.23 -7.70
CA ARG A 216 11.21 -5.90 -8.93
C ARG A 216 10.04 -6.86 -8.68
N PRO A 217 9.09 -6.90 -9.64
CA PRO A 217 8.86 -5.92 -10.69
C PRO A 217 8.45 -4.57 -10.11
N THR A 218 8.41 -3.50 -10.93
CA THR A 218 7.93 -2.19 -10.48
C THR A 218 6.49 -2.25 -9.99
N GLY A 219 6.17 -1.45 -8.98
CA GLY A 219 4.80 -1.16 -8.57
C GLY A 219 4.11 -0.14 -9.50
N GLY A 220 2.86 0.21 -9.18
CA GLY A 220 2.07 1.09 -10.04
C GLY A 220 2.32 2.59 -9.84
N HIS A 221 2.67 3.02 -8.63
CA HIS A 221 2.69 4.44 -8.27
C HIS A 221 4.07 5.02 -8.04
N ALA A 222 5.09 4.19 -8.00
CA ALA A 222 6.46 4.59 -7.69
C ALA A 222 7.45 3.52 -8.12
N VAL A 223 8.72 3.93 -8.29
CA VAL A 223 9.86 3.03 -8.31
C VAL A 223 10.60 3.17 -6.99
N TYR A 224 11.06 2.04 -6.45
CA TYR A 224 11.73 1.97 -5.15
C TYR A 224 13.17 1.50 -5.36
N ILE A 225 14.11 2.46 -5.36
CA ILE A 225 15.54 2.16 -5.48
C ILE A 225 16.00 1.46 -4.20
N ASP A 226 16.77 0.38 -4.35
CA ASP A 226 17.46 -0.24 -3.23
C ASP A 226 18.79 0.50 -2.99
N ALA A 227 18.82 1.31 -1.94
CA ALA A 227 19.97 2.16 -1.61
C ALA A 227 21.23 1.33 -1.29
N LYS A 228 21.09 0.08 -0.86
CA LYS A 228 22.22 -0.82 -0.63
C LYS A 228 22.97 -1.19 -1.91
N THR A 229 22.30 -1.13 -3.07
CA THR A 229 22.96 -1.37 -4.37
C THR A 229 23.71 -0.15 -4.89
N VAL A 230 23.30 1.05 -4.46
CA VAL A 230 23.93 2.32 -4.83
C VAL A 230 25.07 2.68 -3.87
N LEU A 231 24.89 2.36 -2.60
CA LEU A 231 25.84 2.66 -1.52
C LEU A 231 26.24 1.36 -0.78
N PRO A 232 26.88 0.39 -1.48
CA PRO A 232 27.12 -0.96 -0.93
C PRO A 232 28.03 -0.96 0.30
N ASP A 233 28.95 -0.02 0.41
CA ASP A 233 29.91 0.08 1.51
C ASP A 233 29.39 0.91 2.69
N MET A 234 28.18 1.50 2.58
CA MET A 234 27.62 2.30 3.66
C MET A 234 26.93 1.38 4.69
N PRO A 235 27.38 1.36 5.96
CA PRO A 235 26.69 0.60 7.00
C PRO A 235 25.23 1.07 7.17
N VAL A 236 24.32 0.15 7.48
CA VAL A 236 22.90 0.47 7.71
C VAL A 236 22.70 1.49 8.82
N ALA A 237 23.57 1.50 9.83
CA ALA A 237 23.59 2.49 10.91
C ALA A 237 23.84 3.94 10.43
N HIS A 238 24.28 4.13 9.21
CA HIS A 238 24.44 5.44 8.57
C HIS A 238 23.27 5.79 7.63
N TYR A 239 22.20 5.01 7.67
CA TYR A 239 20.94 5.25 6.96
C TYR A 239 21.11 5.50 5.45
N PRO A 240 21.57 4.49 4.67
CA PRO A 240 21.88 4.66 3.25
C PRO A 240 20.69 5.17 2.42
N GLY A 241 19.45 4.78 2.75
CA GLY A 241 18.24 5.31 2.11
C GLY A 241 18.09 6.81 2.30
N TRP A 242 18.35 7.32 3.50
CA TRP A 242 18.32 8.75 3.80
C TRP A 242 19.45 9.51 3.12
N ALA A 243 20.67 8.96 3.16
CA ALA A 243 21.83 9.56 2.48
C ALA A 243 21.57 9.70 0.97
N LEU A 244 21.02 8.66 0.34
CA LEU A 244 20.66 8.69 -1.09
C LEU A 244 19.56 9.73 -1.39
N CYS A 245 18.53 9.84 -0.53
CA CYS A 245 17.52 10.89 -0.68
C CYS A 245 18.13 12.30 -0.68
N ASN A 246 19.06 12.57 0.23
CA ASN A 246 19.72 13.85 0.33
C ASN A 246 20.59 14.14 -0.92
N ALA A 247 21.36 13.15 -1.38
CA ALA A 247 22.18 13.30 -2.58
C ALA A 247 21.33 13.57 -3.84
N LEU A 248 20.24 12.82 -4.03
CA LEU A 248 19.31 13.02 -5.14
C LEU A 248 18.69 14.43 -5.12
N TYR A 249 18.40 14.96 -3.94
CA TYR A 249 17.85 16.29 -3.80
C TYR A 249 18.88 17.40 -4.11
N LEU A 250 20.09 17.27 -3.55
CA LEU A 250 21.15 18.28 -3.71
C LEU A 250 21.70 18.33 -5.13
N GLU A 251 21.95 17.17 -5.74
CA GLU A 251 22.58 17.07 -7.05
C GLU A 251 21.59 17.09 -8.21
N GLY A 252 20.41 16.52 -8.02
CA GLY A 252 19.42 16.33 -9.08
C GLY A 252 18.13 17.11 -8.92
N GLY A 253 17.90 17.81 -7.80
CA GLY A 253 16.61 18.41 -7.49
C GLY A 253 15.47 17.38 -7.36
N ILE A 254 15.81 16.12 -7.14
CA ILE A 254 14.86 15.00 -7.11
C ILE A 254 14.46 14.73 -5.66
N ARG A 255 13.18 14.94 -5.33
CA ARG A 255 12.63 14.63 -4.02
C ARG A 255 12.23 13.17 -3.92
N GLY A 256 13.04 12.35 -3.27
CA GLY A 256 12.72 10.99 -2.85
C GLY A 256 12.07 10.94 -1.47
N VAL A 257 11.58 9.76 -1.10
CA VAL A 257 11.13 9.45 0.26
C VAL A 257 11.83 8.19 0.73
N GLU A 258 12.52 8.28 1.85
CA GLU A 258 13.12 7.12 2.49
C GLU A 258 12.03 6.15 2.96
N ILE A 259 12.24 4.87 2.70
CA ILE A 259 11.41 3.75 3.13
C ILE A 259 12.36 2.67 3.65
N GLY A 260 12.87 2.87 4.84
CA GLY A 260 13.88 2.00 5.44
C GLY A 260 14.04 2.26 6.94
N SER A 261 15.26 2.31 7.42
CA SER A 261 15.55 2.37 8.85
C SER A 261 15.22 3.69 9.54
N VAL A 262 15.19 4.83 8.81
CA VAL A 262 14.71 6.10 9.39
C VAL A 262 13.20 6.01 9.68
N MET A 263 12.43 5.39 8.78
CA MET A 263 10.97 5.28 8.93
C MET A 263 10.56 4.13 9.89
N PHE A 264 11.26 2.99 9.89
CA PHE A 264 10.83 1.76 10.56
C PHE A 264 11.83 1.22 11.58
N GLY A 265 13.02 1.79 11.69
CA GLY A 265 13.96 1.48 12.76
C GLY A 265 13.38 1.85 14.12
N LYS A 266 13.79 1.14 15.15
CA LYS A 266 13.37 1.41 16.53
C LYS A 266 14.58 1.53 17.42
N ARG A 267 14.53 2.48 18.34
CA ARG A 267 15.45 2.54 19.46
C ARG A 267 14.82 1.78 20.63
N LEU A 268 15.52 0.78 21.12
CA LEU A 268 15.09 -0.04 22.24
C LEU A 268 15.41 0.67 23.57
N ASP A 269 14.75 0.24 24.65
CA ASP A 269 14.93 0.80 26.00
C ASP A 269 16.37 0.67 26.52
N ASP A 270 17.10 -0.34 26.06
CA ASP A 270 18.51 -0.57 26.37
C ASP A 270 19.50 0.25 25.51
N GLY A 271 18.97 1.16 24.68
CA GLY A 271 19.74 2.04 23.79
C GLY A 271 20.20 1.42 22.48
N ARG A 272 19.97 0.12 22.24
CA ARG A 272 20.23 -0.51 20.94
C ARG A 272 19.25 0.00 19.90
N GLU A 273 19.71 0.03 18.64
CA GLU A 273 18.86 0.36 17.50
C GLU A 273 18.57 -0.90 16.67
N THR A 274 17.35 -0.99 16.16
CA THR A 274 16.97 -1.99 15.17
C THR A 274 16.81 -1.32 13.81
N TYR A 275 17.24 -2.00 12.77
CA TYR A 275 17.20 -1.48 11.41
C TYR A 275 16.21 -2.27 10.56
N HIS A 276 15.63 -1.61 9.56
CA HIS A 276 14.76 -2.27 8.60
C HIS A 276 15.57 -3.19 7.67
N SER A 277 14.96 -4.29 7.23
CA SER A 277 15.63 -5.24 6.33
C SER A 277 15.91 -4.66 4.94
N MET A 278 15.10 -3.69 4.50
CA MET A 278 15.23 -2.99 3.24
C MET A 278 15.56 -1.52 3.48
N GLU A 279 16.44 -0.96 2.65
CA GLU A 279 16.80 0.47 2.63
C GLU A 279 16.38 1.04 1.28
N LEU A 280 15.15 1.49 1.18
CA LEU A 280 14.55 1.89 -0.09
C LEU A 280 14.40 3.41 -0.20
N VAL A 281 14.52 3.91 -1.42
CA VAL A 281 14.18 5.29 -1.79
C VAL A 281 13.03 5.25 -2.79
N ARG A 282 11.88 5.77 -2.39
CA ARG A 282 10.69 5.86 -3.23
C ARG A 282 10.73 7.11 -4.10
N LEU A 283 10.67 6.89 -5.42
CA LEU A 283 10.42 7.91 -6.42
C LEU A 283 8.97 7.79 -6.88
N ALA A 284 8.10 8.64 -6.36
CA ALA A 284 6.67 8.58 -6.63
C ALA A 284 6.28 9.33 -7.90
N PHE A 285 5.34 8.78 -8.66
CA PHE A 285 4.74 9.42 -9.82
C PHE A 285 3.41 10.05 -9.45
N PRO A 286 3.28 11.38 -9.47
CA PRO A 286 1.97 12.03 -9.35
C PRO A 286 1.04 11.59 -10.48
N ARG A 287 -0.26 11.51 -10.18
CA ARG A 287 -1.25 11.15 -11.18
C ARG A 287 -1.45 12.29 -12.18
N ARG A 288 -1.49 11.99 -13.48
CA ARG A 288 -1.76 12.93 -14.57
C ARG A 288 -0.83 14.17 -14.62
N MET A 289 0.39 14.04 -14.07
CA MET A 289 1.36 15.15 -14.07
C MET A 289 2.38 15.05 -15.19
N TYR A 290 2.71 13.84 -15.63
CA TYR A 290 3.67 13.61 -16.70
C TYR A 290 2.96 13.27 -17.99
N THR A 291 3.52 13.73 -19.11
CA THR A 291 3.11 13.41 -20.47
C THR A 291 4.09 12.42 -21.10
N GLN A 292 3.81 11.94 -22.30
CA GLN A 292 4.70 11.08 -23.05
C GLN A 292 5.84 11.82 -23.74
N SER A 293 5.83 13.16 -23.73
CA SER A 293 6.86 14.00 -24.34
C SER A 293 8.00 14.31 -23.37
#